data_3b6c78ad4e9ca9a07bb87724e371d976
#
_entry.id   3b6c78ad4e9ca9a07bb87724e371d976
#
_cell.length_a   1.000
_cell.length_b   1.000
_cell.length_c   1.000
_cell.angle_alpha   90.00
_cell.angle_beta   90.00
_cell.angle_gamma   90.00
#
_symmetry.space_group_name_H-M   'P 1'
#
loop_
_entity.id
_entity.type
_entity.pdbx_description
1 polymer ?
#
loop_
_entity_poly.entity_id
_entity_poly.type
_entity_poly.pdbx_seq_one_letter_code
_entity_poly.pdbx_strand_id
1 'polypeptide(L)'
;MLEQLRDIGNTVIVVEHEEEVIRAADWIVDIGPEAGYNGGEVVFSGPLKALLKEKKSLTADYLTGRCKIAVPTSRRSPAAWITVKGARQNNLKNIDVRIPLGVMTCITGVSGSGKSSLAKGILYPALRRLLFDTGLKPGDFDAIEGDLSTLRSVEMVDQNPIGKSSRSNPVTYIKAYDEIRKLYADQPYAQRSGFNPSHFSFNIAGGRCEECQGEGFIKVGMQFMADMELVCEACGGKRFKDEILEVRYREKSIYDILEMTVDDAIAFFGEEKKNATCKRIIERLRPLQEGGLGYI
;
A
#
# COMPACT_ATOMS: atom_id res chain seq x y z
N MET A 1 27.94 -1.86 -14.81
CA MET A 1 28.07 -0.47 -14.23
C MET A 1 28.45 -0.49 -12.75
N LEU A 2 27.72 -1.13 -11.85
CA LEU A 2 28.04 -1.19 -10.40
C LEU A 2 29.41 -1.84 -10.14
N GLU A 3 29.71 -2.97 -10.77
CA GLU A 3 31.03 -3.64 -10.70
C GLU A 3 32.17 -2.74 -11.17
N GLN A 4 31.96 -1.98 -12.25
CA GLN A 4 32.99 -1.03 -12.76
C GLN A 4 33.27 0.07 -11.74
N LEU A 5 32.24 0.57 -11.03
CA LEU A 5 32.44 1.55 -9.96
C LEU A 5 33.26 0.97 -8.79
N ARG A 6 33.03 -0.27 -8.42
CA ARG A 6 33.81 -1.01 -7.42
C ARG A 6 35.27 -1.19 -7.91
N ASP A 7 35.46 -1.63 -9.14
CA ASP A 7 36.76 -2.01 -9.68
C ASP A 7 37.72 -0.83 -9.82
N ILE A 8 37.23 0.42 -9.85
CA ILE A 8 38.03 1.65 -9.78
C ILE A 8 38.35 2.11 -8.36
N GLY A 9 38.06 1.26 -7.34
CA GLY A 9 38.43 1.48 -5.95
C GLY A 9 37.38 2.09 -5.05
N ASN A 10 36.11 2.16 -5.48
CA ASN A 10 35.02 2.65 -4.64
C ASN A 10 34.40 1.54 -3.80
N THR A 11 33.84 1.94 -2.64
CA THR A 11 32.87 1.12 -1.92
C THR A 11 31.47 1.41 -2.48
N VAL A 12 30.79 0.37 -2.95
CA VAL A 12 29.43 0.48 -3.53
C VAL A 12 28.45 -0.22 -2.60
N ILE A 13 27.49 0.50 -2.05
CA ILE A 13 26.42 -0.04 -1.22
C ILE A 13 25.11 0.08 -2.02
N VAL A 14 24.41 -1.04 -2.20
CA VAL A 14 23.18 -1.11 -2.95
C VAL A 14 22.09 -1.72 -2.07
N VAL A 15 20.92 -1.11 -2.01
CA VAL A 15 19.73 -1.67 -1.34
C VAL A 15 18.86 -2.23 -2.44
N GLU A 16 18.86 -3.55 -2.58
CA GLU A 16 18.20 -4.25 -3.67
C GLU A 16 17.62 -5.61 -3.23
N HIS A 17 16.68 -6.09 -4.01
CA HIS A 17 16.04 -7.38 -3.82
C HIS A 17 16.02 -8.23 -5.11
N GLU A 18 16.64 -7.75 -6.18
CA GLU A 18 16.76 -8.49 -7.44
C GLU A 18 17.84 -9.58 -7.34
N GLU A 19 17.49 -10.79 -7.72
CA GLU A 19 18.36 -11.97 -7.64
C GLU A 19 19.71 -11.76 -8.33
N GLU A 20 19.71 -11.13 -9.52
CA GLU A 20 20.95 -10.89 -10.28
C GLU A 20 21.91 -9.97 -9.52
N VAL A 21 21.40 -8.90 -8.89
CA VAL A 21 22.20 -7.95 -8.11
C VAL A 21 22.73 -8.63 -6.85
N ILE A 22 21.89 -9.39 -6.13
CA ILE A 22 22.30 -10.13 -4.94
C ILE A 22 23.42 -11.13 -5.28
N ARG A 23 23.29 -11.85 -6.39
CA ARG A 23 24.31 -12.84 -6.85
C ARG A 23 25.63 -12.20 -7.29
N ALA A 24 25.61 -10.95 -7.75
CA ALA A 24 26.79 -10.21 -8.17
C ALA A 24 27.53 -9.52 -7.00
N ALA A 25 26.91 -9.43 -5.84
CA ALA A 25 27.48 -8.78 -4.67
C ALA A 25 28.63 -9.60 -4.05
N ASP A 26 29.69 -8.91 -3.64
CA ASP A 26 30.83 -9.54 -2.91
C ASP A 26 30.44 -9.86 -1.46
N TRP A 27 29.60 -9.00 -0.85
CA TRP A 27 29.12 -9.13 0.51
C TRP A 27 27.64 -8.78 0.61
N ILE A 28 26.90 -9.56 1.38
CA ILE A 28 25.46 -9.40 1.53
C ILE A 28 25.14 -9.21 3.02
N VAL A 29 24.31 -8.22 3.31
CA VAL A 29 23.68 -8.03 4.62
C VAL A 29 22.18 -8.21 4.42
N ASP A 30 21.61 -9.26 5.02
CA ASP A 30 20.20 -9.59 4.92
C ASP A 30 19.49 -9.13 6.21
N ILE A 31 18.49 -8.27 6.04
CA ILE A 31 17.72 -7.69 7.14
C ILE A 31 16.33 -8.32 7.17
N GLY A 32 15.91 -8.72 8.36
CA GLY A 32 14.62 -9.38 8.56
C GLY A 32 14.33 -9.61 10.04
N PRO A 33 13.67 -10.74 10.37
CA PRO A 33 13.12 -11.79 9.49
C PRO A 33 11.91 -11.33 8.67
N GLU A 34 11.11 -10.41 9.22
CA GLU A 34 9.88 -9.88 8.61
C GLU A 34 9.98 -8.36 8.42
N ALA A 35 8.86 -7.66 8.39
CA ALA A 35 8.79 -6.21 8.22
C ALA A 35 8.23 -5.52 9.48
N GLY A 36 8.39 -4.20 9.58
CA GLY A 36 7.92 -3.39 10.70
C GLY A 36 8.58 -3.81 12.02
N TYR A 37 7.78 -3.95 13.07
CA TYR A 37 8.27 -4.33 14.41
C TYR A 37 8.86 -5.74 14.47
N ASN A 38 8.49 -6.61 13.54
CA ASN A 38 8.98 -7.99 13.44
C ASN A 38 10.27 -8.11 12.61
N GLY A 39 10.74 -6.99 12.05
CA GLY A 39 11.95 -6.89 11.25
C GLY A 39 13.06 -6.13 11.95
N GLY A 40 14.00 -5.62 11.17
CA GLY A 40 15.08 -4.75 11.64
C GLY A 40 16.28 -5.48 12.25
N GLU A 41 16.33 -6.80 12.20
CA GLU A 41 17.46 -7.61 12.66
C GLU A 41 18.37 -7.98 11.48
N VAL A 42 19.67 -8.11 11.76
CA VAL A 42 20.60 -8.69 10.79
C VAL A 42 20.47 -10.21 10.84
N VAL A 43 19.74 -10.77 9.88
CA VAL A 43 19.53 -12.23 9.76
C VAL A 43 20.79 -12.92 9.26
N PHE A 44 21.52 -12.26 8.36
CA PHE A 44 22.77 -12.77 7.80
C PHE A 44 23.71 -11.62 7.43
N SER A 45 25.03 -11.85 7.54
CA SER A 45 26.06 -10.98 7.00
C SER A 45 27.23 -11.81 6.52
N GLY A 46 27.58 -11.75 5.23
CA GLY A 46 28.65 -12.54 4.66
C GLY A 46 28.61 -12.67 3.13
N PRO A 47 29.50 -13.49 2.55
CA PRO A 47 29.51 -13.74 1.11
C PRO A 47 28.36 -14.64 0.68
N LEU A 48 27.98 -14.56 -0.62
CA LEU A 48 26.87 -15.34 -1.22
C LEU A 48 26.93 -16.84 -0.88
N LYS A 49 28.12 -17.47 -0.97
CA LYS A 49 28.25 -18.91 -0.69
C LYS A 49 27.85 -19.31 0.71
N ALA A 50 27.99 -18.41 1.69
CA ALA A 50 27.55 -18.61 3.05
C ALA A 50 26.04 -18.35 3.19
N LEU A 51 25.52 -17.30 2.56
CA LEU A 51 24.08 -16.99 2.53
C LEU A 51 23.25 -18.19 2.02
N LEU A 52 23.67 -18.82 0.94
CA LEU A 52 22.94 -19.96 0.35
C LEU A 52 22.81 -21.18 1.31
N LYS A 53 23.61 -21.24 2.37
CA LYS A 53 23.54 -22.28 3.41
C LYS A 53 22.71 -21.84 4.63
N GLU A 54 22.39 -20.54 4.74
CA GLU A 54 21.60 -20.01 5.84
C GLU A 54 20.16 -20.54 5.79
N LYS A 55 19.64 -20.96 6.93
CA LYS A 55 18.28 -21.52 7.06
C LYS A 55 17.26 -20.51 7.59
N LYS A 56 17.73 -19.42 8.21
CA LYS A 56 16.85 -18.38 8.77
C LYS A 56 16.54 -17.26 7.78
N SER A 57 17.25 -17.21 6.67
CA SER A 57 17.11 -16.18 5.65
C SER A 57 16.07 -16.57 4.62
N LEU A 58 14.99 -15.79 4.55
CA LEU A 58 13.98 -15.93 3.50
C LEU A 58 14.58 -15.67 2.11
N THR A 59 15.50 -14.71 2.00
CA THR A 59 16.28 -14.44 0.79
C THR A 59 17.03 -15.68 0.33
N ALA A 60 17.70 -16.39 1.24
CA ALA A 60 18.40 -17.65 0.93
C ALA A 60 17.43 -18.75 0.48
N ASP A 61 16.23 -18.82 1.06
CA ASP A 61 15.23 -19.81 0.69
C ASP A 61 14.77 -19.63 -0.76
N TYR A 62 14.55 -18.39 -1.21
CA TYR A 62 14.21 -18.12 -2.59
C TYR A 62 15.39 -18.31 -3.56
N LEU A 63 16.59 -17.85 -3.20
CA LEU A 63 17.79 -18.01 -4.04
C LEU A 63 18.20 -19.46 -4.25
N THR A 64 17.91 -20.34 -3.29
CA THR A 64 18.20 -21.78 -3.37
C THR A 64 17.04 -22.60 -3.93
N GLY A 65 15.88 -22.00 -4.13
CA GLY A 65 14.66 -22.68 -4.55
C GLY A 65 13.98 -23.53 -3.48
N ARG A 66 14.40 -23.41 -2.20
CA ARG A 66 13.67 -24.00 -1.05
C ARG A 66 12.25 -23.42 -0.98
N CYS A 67 12.15 -22.11 -1.17
CA CYS A 67 10.88 -21.43 -1.42
C CYS A 67 10.81 -21.00 -2.88
N LYS A 68 9.66 -21.21 -3.52
CA LYS A 68 9.41 -20.76 -4.91
C LYS A 68 7.93 -20.54 -5.15
N ILE A 69 7.61 -19.59 -6.00
CA ILE A 69 6.26 -19.44 -6.56
C ILE A 69 6.11 -20.47 -7.68
N ALA A 70 5.22 -21.43 -7.48
CA ALA A 70 5.02 -22.50 -8.44
C ALA A 70 4.47 -21.95 -9.77
N VAL A 71 5.12 -22.30 -10.88
CA VAL A 71 4.58 -22.03 -12.21
C VAL A 71 3.46 -23.05 -12.48
N PRO A 72 2.22 -22.61 -12.77
CA PRO A 72 1.12 -23.54 -13.02
C PRO A 72 1.38 -24.38 -14.26
N THR A 73 1.05 -25.67 -14.18
CA THR A 73 1.21 -26.63 -15.29
C THR A 73 0.25 -26.37 -16.44
N SER A 74 -0.91 -25.75 -16.15
CA SER A 74 -1.90 -25.35 -17.14
C SER A 74 -2.24 -23.87 -17.01
N ARG A 75 -2.58 -23.24 -18.12
CA ARG A 75 -3.01 -21.84 -18.18
C ARG A 75 -4.50 -21.76 -18.41
N ARG A 76 -5.16 -20.76 -17.83
CA ARG A 76 -6.59 -20.50 -18.09
C ARG A 76 -6.77 -20.09 -19.56
N SER A 77 -7.83 -20.58 -20.19
CA SER A 77 -8.26 -20.09 -21.49
C SER A 77 -9.02 -18.78 -21.34
N PRO A 78 -8.79 -17.80 -22.23
CA PRO A 78 -9.58 -16.58 -22.24
C PRO A 78 -11.07 -16.85 -22.45
N ALA A 79 -11.92 -16.16 -21.67
CA ALA A 79 -13.36 -16.25 -21.85
C ALA A 79 -13.84 -15.43 -23.07
N ALA A 80 -13.20 -14.29 -23.31
CA ALA A 80 -13.53 -13.35 -24.38
C ALA A 80 -12.29 -12.51 -24.71
N TRP A 81 -12.42 -11.59 -25.66
CA TRP A 81 -11.33 -10.73 -26.10
C TRP A 81 -11.84 -9.32 -26.38
N ILE A 82 -10.97 -8.35 -26.10
CA ILE A 82 -11.09 -6.98 -26.60
C ILE A 82 -9.85 -6.63 -27.42
N THR A 83 -10.00 -5.74 -28.39
CA THR A 83 -8.91 -5.30 -29.26
C THR A 83 -8.86 -3.77 -29.24
N VAL A 84 -7.72 -3.23 -28.87
CA VAL A 84 -7.42 -1.80 -29.10
C VAL A 84 -6.89 -1.68 -30.53
N LYS A 85 -7.60 -0.90 -31.35
CA LYS A 85 -7.27 -0.67 -32.76
C LYS A 85 -6.50 0.62 -32.94
N GLY A 86 -5.48 0.60 -33.77
CA GLY A 86 -4.77 1.79 -34.23
C GLY A 86 -4.12 2.59 -33.12
N ALA A 87 -3.58 1.95 -32.08
CA ALA A 87 -2.92 2.65 -30.98
C ALA A 87 -1.66 3.37 -31.44
N ARG A 88 -1.63 4.72 -31.33
CA ARG A 88 -0.55 5.57 -31.85
C ARG A 88 -0.08 6.67 -30.91
N GLN A 89 -0.53 6.61 -29.65
CA GLN A 89 -0.09 7.56 -28.63
C GLN A 89 1.41 7.44 -28.34
N ASN A 90 2.11 8.57 -28.26
CA ASN A 90 3.55 8.67 -28.03
C ASN A 90 4.36 7.88 -29.08
N ASN A 91 5.10 6.84 -28.66
CA ASN A 91 5.94 6.03 -29.53
C ASN A 91 5.24 4.78 -30.11
N LEU A 92 3.95 4.59 -29.86
CA LEU A 92 3.19 3.49 -30.45
C LEU A 92 3.03 3.70 -31.97
N LYS A 93 3.22 2.63 -32.73
CA LYS A 93 3.33 2.65 -34.19
C LYS A 93 2.04 2.22 -34.88
N ASN A 94 0.92 2.78 -34.50
CA ASN A 94 -0.40 2.44 -35.04
C ASN A 94 -0.69 0.94 -34.91
N ILE A 95 -0.53 0.42 -33.72
CA ILE A 95 -0.58 -1.04 -33.44
C ILE A 95 -2.00 -1.46 -33.02
N ASP A 96 -2.36 -2.69 -33.42
CA ASP A 96 -3.54 -3.38 -32.94
C ASP A 96 -3.12 -4.32 -31.81
N VAL A 97 -3.77 -4.22 -30.66
CA VAL A 97 -3.44 -5.03 -29.49
C VAL A 97 -4.66 -5.78 -29.00
N ARG A 98 -4.62 -7.10 -29.08
CA ARG A 98 -5.67 -7.99 -28.60
C ARG A 98 -5.42 -8.41 -27.16
N ILE A 99 -6.39 -8.16 -26.27
CA ILE A 99 -6.29 -8.39 -24.82
C ILE A 99 -7.31 -9.46 -24.43
N PRO A 100 -6.88 -10.56 -23.83
CA PRO A 100 -7.77 -11.62 -23.37
C PRO A 100 -8.48 -11.20 -22.07
N LEU A 101 -9.72 -11.60 -21.93
CA LEU A 101 -10.53 -11.38 -20.74
C LEU A 101 -10.65 -12.67 -19.88
N GLY A 102 -10.81 -12.51 -18.57
CA GLY A 102 -10.92 -13.62 -17.63
C GLY A 102 -9.59 -14.30 -17.28
N VAL A 103 -8.46 -13.71 -17.69
CA VAL A 103 -7.10 -14.21 -17.42
C VAL A 103 -6.19 -13.09 -16.97
N MET A 104 -5.08 -13.44 -16.33
CA MET A 104 -4.01 -12.47 -16.03
C MET A 104 -3.15 -12.26 -17.28
N THR A 105 -3.08 -11.02 -17.76
CA THR A 105 -2.28 -10.62 -18.92
C THR A 105 -1.11 -9.74 -18.47
N CYS A 106 0.09 -10.09 -18.90
CA CYS A 106 1.29 -9.29 -18.63
C CYS A 106 1.72 -8.54 -19.89
N ILE A 107 1.87 -7.21 -19.80
CA ILE A 107 2.43 -6.37 -20.85
C ILE A 107 3.91 -6.13 -20.55
N THR A 108 4.81 -6.70 -21.35
CA THR A 108 6.25 -6.66 -21.13
C THR A 108 6.99 -5.86 -22.20
N GLY A 109 8.25 -5.56 -21.98
CA GLY A 109 9.13 -4.85 -22.91
C GLY A 109 10.12 -3.95 -22.17
N VAL A 110 11.14 -3.47 -22.86
CA VAL A 110 12.16 -2.58 -22.30
C VAL A 110 11.57 -1.26 -21.80
N SER A 111 12.29 -0.55 -20.93
CA SER A 111 11.86 0.78 -20.47
C SER A 111 11.69 1.73 -21.69
N GLY A 112 10.61 2.53 -21.68
CA GLY A 112 10.31 3.42 -22.80
C GLY A 112 9.65 2.76 -24.02
N SER A 113 9.36 1.44 -24.03
CA SER A 113 8.77 0.75 -25.20
C SER A 113 7.29 1.09 -25.48
N GLY A 114 6.62 1.85 -24.60
CA GLY A 114 5.22 2.24 -24.81
C GLY A 114 4.18 1.49 -23.97
N LYS A 115 4.61 0.59 -23.04
CA LYS A 115 3.71 -0.18 -22.18
C LYS A 115 2.70 0.71 -21.43
N SER A 116 3.20 1.77 -20.80
CA SER A 116 2.36 2.72 -20.07
C SER A 116 1.49 3.59 -20.98
N SER A 117 1.97 3.89 -22.20
CA SER A 117 1.17 4.60 -23.20
C SER A 117 -0.04 3.76 -23.63
N LEU A 118 0.16 2.45 -23.82
CA LEU A 118 -0.95 1.54 -24.13
C LEU A 118 -1.90 1.36 -22.94
N ALA A 119 -1.38 0.97 -21.77
CA ALA A 119 -2.22 0.60 -20.62
C ALA A 119 -2.87 1.81 -19.94
N LYS A 120 -2.04 2.79 -19.49
CA LYS A 120 -2.52 3.98 -18.77
C LYS A 120 -3.01 5.09 -19.71
N GLY A 121 -2.39 5.24 -20.87
CA GLY A 121 -2.70 6.33 -21.80
C GLY A 121 -3.90 6.05 -22.69
N ILE A 122 -4.14 4.82 -23.09
CA ILE A 122 -5.22 4.46 -24.03
C ILE A 122 -6.24 3.54 -23.38
N LEU A 123 -5.86 2.32 -23.00
CA LEU A 123 -6.78 1.27 -22.59
C LEU A 123 -7.65 1.67 -21.39
N TYR A 124 -7.02 2.08 -20.30
CA TYR A 124 -7.74 2.46 -19.08
C TYR A 124 -8.71 3.61 -19.28
N PRO A 125 -8.29 4.80 -19.79
CA PRO A 125 -9.21 5.92 -19.98
C PRO A 125 -10.29 5.65 -21.03
N ALA A 126 -9.99 4.87 -22.09
CA ALA A 126 -10.97 4.49 -23.08
C ALA A 126 -12.06 3.57 -22.50
N LEU A 127 -11.68 2.54 -21.75
CA LEU A 127 -12.65 1.66 -21.08
C LEU A 127 -13.46 2.40 -20.01
N ARG A 128 -12.82 3.28 -19.23
CA ARG A 128 -13.53 4.11 -18.23
C ARG A 128 -14.57 5.02 -18.89
N ARG A 129 -14.24 5.61 -20.02
CA ARG A 129 -15.16 6.43 -20.79
C ARG A 129 -16.32 5.61 -21.36
N LEU A 130 -16.05 4.44 -21.91
CA LEU A 130 -17.07 3.54 -22.47
C LEU A 130 -18.05 3.01 -21.42
N LEU A 131 -17.55 2.66 -20.23
CA LEU A 131 -18.39 2.05 -19.19
C LEU A 131 -19.10 3.05 -18.27
N PHE A 132 -18.52 4.24 -18.05
CA PHE A 132 -18.99 5.15 -17.01
C PHE A 132 -19.17 6.59 -17.48
N ASP A 133 -19.03 6.86 -18.78
CA ASP A 133 -19.09 8.22 -19.37
C ASP A 133 -18.23 9.24 -18.58
N THR A 134 -17.05 8.80 -18.15
CA THR A 134 -16.11 9.68 -17.41
C THR A 134 -15.46 10.65 -18.38
N GLY A 135 -15.19 11.89 -17.92
CA GLY A 135 -14.48 12.90 -18.70
C GLY A 135 -13.01 12.61 -19.00
N LEU A 136 -12.52 11.37 -18.74
CA LEU A 136 -11.16 10.96 -19.05
C LEU A 136 -10.96 10.95 -20.57
N LYS A 137 -9.92 11.66 -21.02
CA LYS A 137 -9.56 11.71 -22.45
C LYS A 137 -8.50 10.63 -22.71
N PRO A 138 -8.80 9.58 -23.49
CA PRO A 138 -7.80 8.61 -23.91
C PRO A 138 -6.82 9.23 -24.90
N GLY A 139 -5.63 8.63 -25.00
CA GLY A 139 -4.66 8.94 -26.04
C GLY A 139 -5.13 8.52 -27.43
N ASP A 140 -4.29 8.70 -28.44
CA ASP A 140 -4.66 8.47 -29.84
C ASP A 140 -4.77 6.98 -30.17
N PHE A 141 -5.96 6.57 -30.60
CA PHE A 141 -6.31 5.24 -31.11
C PHE A 141 -7.57 5.33 -31.96
N ASP A 142 -7.92 4.29 -32.70
CA ASP A 142 -9.09 4.28 -33.56
C ASP A 142 -10.35 3.80 -32.83
N ALA A 143 -10.31 2.59 -32.26
CA ALA A 143 -11.45 2.00 -31.58
C ALA A 143 -11.04 0.93 -30.56
N ILE A 144 -11.98 0.60 -29.66
CA ILE A 144 -11.93 -0.65 -28.88
C ILE A 144 -13.07 -1.54 -29.40
N GLU A 145 -12.72 -2.71 -29.87
CA GLU A 145 -13.62 -3.71 -30.41
C GLU A 145 -13.64 -4.97 -29.53
N GLY A 146 -14.67 -5.79 -29.68
CA GLY A 146 -14.78 -7.08 -29.02
C GLY A 146 -15.89 -7.15 -27.99
N ASP A 147 -15.77 -8.07 -27.03
CA ASP A 147 -16.82 -8.35 -26.04
C ASP A 147 -16.73 -7.40 -24.84
N LEU A 148 -17.27 -6.20 -25.01
CA LEU A 148 -17.34 -5.17 -23.97
C LEU A 148 -18.50 -5.42 -22.99
N SER A 149 -19.48 -6.24 -23.35
CA SER A 149 -20.68 -6.47 -22.53
C SER A 149 -20.40 -7.21 -21.23
N THR A 150 -19.28 -7.95 -21.18
CA THR A 150 -18.83 -8.69 -19.99
C THR A 150 -18.11 -7.81 -18.96
N LEU A 151 -17.67 -6.61 -19.37
CA LEU A 151 -16.94 -5.69 -18.50
C LEU A 151 -17.90 -4.88 -17.63
N ARG A 152 -17.79 -5.04 -16.30
CA ARG A 152 -18.62 -4.32 -15.32
C ARG A 152 -17.91 -3.13 -14.68
N SER A 153 -16.61 -3.24 -14.48
CA SER A 153 -15.76 -2.18 -13.88
C SER A 153 -14.36 -2.22 -14.44
N VAL A 154 -13.67 -1.10 -14.35
CA VAL A 154 -12.26 -0.96 -14.70
C VAL A 154 -11.57 -0.18 -13.61
N GLU A 155 -10.58 -0.80 -13.00
CA GLU A 155 -9.77 -0.21 -11.94
C GLU A 155 -8.31 -0.09 -12.38
N MET A 156 -7.66 0.99 -11.97
CA MET A 156 -6.22 1.20 -12.15
C MET A 156 -5.56 1.23 -10.78
N VAL A 157 -4.67 0.28 -10.56
CA VAL A 157 -3.80 0.27 -9.39
C VAL A 157 -2.41 0.71 -9.85
N ASP A 158 -1.83 1.68 -9.18
CA ASP A 158 -0.48 2.16 -9.46
C ASP A 158 0.36 2.25 -8.17
N GLN A 159 1.62 2.64 -8.32
CA GLN A 159 2.56 2.77 -7.20
C GLN A 159 2.49 4.13 -6.49
N ASN A 160 1.50 4.97 -6.82
CA ASN A 160 1.34 6.24 -6.13
C ASN A 160 0.95 6.01 -4.67
N PRO A 161 1.41 6.86 -3.74
CA PRO A 161 0.97 6.81 -2.36
C PRO A 161 -0.55 6.88 -2.26
N ILE A 162 -1.12 6.22 -1.26
CA ILE A 162 -2.57 6.21 -0.97
C ILE A 162 -3.15 7.62 -0.79
N GLY A 163 -2.28 8.60 -0.47
CA GLY A 163 -2.65 10.02 -0.39
C GLY A 163 -1.41 10.89 -0.40
N LYS A 164 -1.61 12.18 -0.68
CA LYS A 164 -0.53 13.17 -0.78
C LYS A 164 -0.30 13.96 0.51
N SER A 165 -1.09 13.72 1.55
CA SER A 165 -1.00 14.43 2.82
C SER A 165 -0.55 13.51 3.95
N SER A 166 0.09 14.07 4.97
CA SER A 166 0.42 13.42 6.23
C SER A 166 -0.77 12.80 6.97
N ARG A 167 -2.00 13.20 6.59
CA ARG A 167 -3.27 12.70 7.14
C ARG A 167 -3.80 11.46 6.43
N SER A 168 -3.15 11.06 5.34
CA SER A 168 -3.52 9.84 4.61
C SER A 168 -2.93 8.64 5.32
N ASN A 169 -3.79 7.74 5.76
CA ASN A 169 -3.37 6.51 6.44
C ASN A 169 -4.22 5.31 6.00
N PRO A 170 -3.71 4.09 6.19
CA PRO A 170 -4.39 2.87 5.76
C PRO A 170 -5.79 2.72 6.34
N VAL A 171 -5.97 3.00 7.65
CA VAL A 171 -7.25 2.79 8.33
C VAL A 171 -8.37 3.68 7.78
N THR A 172 -8.02 4.89 7.30
CA THR A 172 -8.96 5.80 6.63
C THR A 172 -9.26 5.33 5.21
N TYR A 173 -8.24 4.88 4.48
CA TYR A 173 -8.36 4.39 3.11
C TYR A 173 -9.32 3.21 2.99
N ILE A 174 -9.19 2.21 3.85
CA ILE A 174 -10.08 1.04 3.90
C ILE A 174 -11.43 1.35 4.58
N LYS A 175 -11.65 2.59 5.04
CA LYS A 175 -12.85 3.06 5.75
C LYS A 175 -13.14 2.33 7.08
N ALA A 176 -12.16 1.66 7.66
CA ALA A 176 -12.31 1.06 8.99
C ALA A 176 -12.44 2.14 10.07
N TYR A 177 -11.80 3.29 9.87
CA TYR A 177 -11.85 4.39 10.82
C TYR A 177 -13.24 4.97 11.02
N ASP A 178 -14.11 4.94 10.01
CA ASP A 178 -15.49 5.40 10.13
C ASP A 178 -16.29 4.55 11.15
N GLU A 179 -16.07 3.25 11.18
CA GLU A 179 -16.69 2.34 12.14
C GLU A 179 -16.08 2.49 13.53
N ILE A 180 -14.77 2.71 13.63
CA ILE A 180 -14.08 2.97 14.90
C ILE A 180 -14.61 4.26 15.53
N ARG A 181 -14.73 5.35 14.78
CA ARG A 181 -15.29 6.62 15.28
C ARG A 181 -16.71 6.48 15.79
N LYS A 182 -17.56 5.71 15.14
CA LYS A 182 -18.91 5.39 15.62
C LYS A 182 -18.87 4.63 16.93
N LEU A 183 -18.02 3.61 17.03
CA LEU A 183 -17.87 2.81 18.23
C LEU A 183 -17.50 3.68 19.45
N TYR A 184 -16.61 4.66 19.27
CA TYR A 184 -16.22 5.59 20.34
C TYR A 184 -17.32 6.60 20.66
N ALA A 185 -18.05 7.11 19.68
CA ALA A 185 -19.18 8.01 19.91
C ALA A 185 -20.35 7.33 20.65
N ASP A 186 -20.48 6.00 20.50
CA ASP A 186 -21.50 5.21 21.18
C ASP A 186 -21.14 4.89 22.65
N GLN A 187 -19.93 5.26 23.14
CA GLN A 187 -19.57 5.02 24.53
C GLN A 187 -20.35 5.93 25.50
N PRO A 188 -20.68 5.45 26.69
CA PRO A 188 -21.51 6.21 27.65
C PRO A 188 -20.94 7.59 28.03
N TYR A 189 -19.61 7.71 28.11
CA TYR A 189 -18.95 8.98 28.39
C TYR A 189 -19.11 9.94 27.21
N ALA A 190 -18.87 9.48 25.98
CA ALA A 190 -19.03 10.29 24.77
C ALA A 190 -20.48 10.82 24.61
N GLN A 191 -21.46 9.96 24.84
CA GLN A 191 -22.87 10.35 24.75
C GLN A 191 -23.25 11.41 25.80
N ARG A 192 -22.77 11.27 27.03
CA ARG A 192 -23.01 12.26 28.08
C ARG A 192 -22.33 13.60 27.80
N SER A 193 -21.17 13.58 27.19
CA SER A 193 -20.41 14.77 26.82
C SER A 193 -20.84 15.37 25.46
N GLY A 194 -21.82 14.76 24.76
CA GLY A 194 -22.33 15.24 23.48
C GLY A 194 -21.35 15.02 22.31
N PHE A 195 -20.39 14.10 22.45
CA PHE A 195 -19.44 13.79 21.41
C PHE A 195 -20.06 12.90 20.34
N ASN A 196 -19.97 13.31 19.10
CA ASN A 196 -20.40 12.57 17.93
C ASN A 196 -19.18 12.00 17.17
N PRO A 197 -19.35 11.17 16.14
CA PRO A 197 -18.22 10.56 15.41
C PRO A 197 -17.21 11.55 14.82
N SER A 198 -17.59 12.83 14.59
CA SER A 198 -16.65 13.84 14.06
C SER A 198 -15.61 14.27 15.09
N HIS A 199 -15.92 14.23 16.38
CA HIS A 199 -14.97 14.55 17.46
C HIS A 199 -13.81 13.56 17.55
N PHE A 200 -14.02 12.33 17.08
CA PHE A 200 -12.99 11.28 17.00
C PHE A 200 -12.22 11.29 15.67
N SER A 201 -12.28 12.39 14.90
CA SER A 201 -11.54 12.55 13.65
C SER A 201 -10.33 13.45 13.87
N PHE A 202 -9.15 12.99 13.48
CA PHE A 202 -7.94 13.83 13.44
C PHE A 202 -7.91 14.76 12.22
N ASN A 203 -8.83 14.62 11.28
CA ASN A 203 -8.91 15.44 10.06
C ASN A 203 -9.84 16.66 10.18
N ILE A 204 -10.79 16.62 11.12
CA ILE A 204 -11.86 17.62 11.27
C ILE A 204 -11.68 18.34 12.61
N ALA A 205 -11.97 19.65 12.66
CA ALA A 205 -11.97 20.40 13.90
C ALA A 205 -13.07 19.88 14.86
N GLY A 206 -12.84 20.02 16.15
CA GLY A 206 -13.73 19.57 17.22
C GLY A 206 -12.97 18.82 18.31
N GLY A 207 -12.58 17.58 18.05
CA GLY A 207 -11.84 16.78 19.03
C GLY A 207 -10.35 16.65 18.77
N ARG A 208 -9.84 17.04 17.60
CA ARG A 208 -8.40 17.03 17.32
C ARG A 208 -7.65 18.13 18.08
N CYS A 209 -6.37 17.90 18.36
CA CYS A 209 -5.48 18.93 18.86
C CYS A 209 -5.44 20.12 17.89
N GLU A 210 -5.60 21.33 18.40
CA GLU A 210 -5.68 22.54 17.58
C GLU A 210 -4.29 23.03 17.13
N GLU A 211 -3.25 22.82 17.94
CA GLU A 211 -1.88 23.22 17.57
C GLU A 211 -1.33 22.41 16.39
N CYS A 212 -1.29 21.08 16.50
CA CYS A 212 -0.82 20.24 15.40
C CYS A 212 -1.93 19.89 14.40
N GLN A 213 -3.14 20.36 14.59
CA GLN A 213 -4.30 20.07 13.75
C GLN A 213 -4.55 18.57 13.50
N GLY A 214 -4.22 17.74 14.49
CA GLY A 214 -4.40 16.29 14.43
C GLY A 214 -3.24 15.52 13.79
N GLU A 215 -2.12 16.18 13.49
CA GLU A 215 -0.94 15.48 12.93
C GLU A 215 -0.08 14.80 14.01
N GLY A 216 -0.15 15.26 15.27
CA GLY A 216 0.66 14.76 16.36
C GLY A 216 2.06 15.36 16.41
N PHE A 217 2.52 16.00 15.35
CA PHE A 217 3.80 16.66 15.22
C PHE A 217 3.69 18.00 14.50
N ILE A 218 4.70 18.85 14.66
CA ILE A 218 4.83 20.15 13.99
C ILE A 218 6.01 20.08 13.06
N LYS A 219 5.82 20.40 11.77
CA LYS A 219 6.87 20.47 10.77
C LYS A 219 7.58 21.81 10.83
N VAL A 220 8.88 21.78 11.04
CA VAL A 220 9.74 22.97 10.97
C VAL A 220 10.54 22.88 9.67
N GLY A 221 10.17 23.70 8.69
CA GLY A 221 10.86 23.78 7.41
C GLY A 221 12.25 24.39 7.55
N MET A 222 13.27 23.74 7.02
CA MET A 222 14.63 24.24 6.96
C MET A 222 15.03 24.57 5.53
N GLN A 223 15.58 25.78 5.30
CA GLN A 223 15.87 26.27 3.94
C GLN A 223 16.89 25.42 3.15
N PHE A 224 17.75 24.65 3.81
CA PHE A 224 18.84 23.89 3.17
C PHE A 224 18.98 22.44 3.69
N MET A 225 18.06 21.98 4.54
CA MET A 225 18.05 20.62 5.10
C MET A 225 16.64 20.05 5.04
N ALA A 226 16.51 18.75 5.26
CA ALA A 226 15.20 18.10 5.37
C ALA A 226 14.39 18.73 6.52
N ASP A 227 13.09 18.87 6.32
CA ASP A 227 12.17 19.37 7.35
C ASP A 227 12.30 18.52 8.63
N MET A 228 12.31 19.17 9.78
CA MET A 228 12.29 18.50 11.08
C MET A 228 10.85 18.34 11.57
N GLU A 229 10.51 17.16 12.04
CA GLU A 229 9.24 16.87 12.69
C GLU A 229 9.43 16.85 14.21
N LEU A 230 8.82 17.81 14.90
CA LEU A 230 8.85 17.90 16.36
C LEU A 230 7.51 17.38 16.91
N VAL A 231 7.57 16.54 17.94
CA VAL A 231 6.37 16.08 18.64
C VAL A 231 5.60 17.29 19.17
N CYS A 232 4.29 17.34 18.92
CA CYS A 232 3.46 18.42 19.41
C CYS A 232 3.38 18.40 20.95
N GLU A 233 3.85 19.45 21.61
CA GLU A 233 3.87 19.53 23.06
C GLU A 233 2.48 19.56 23.66
N ALA A 234 1.51 20.23 23.01
CA ALA A 234 0.14 20.37 23.53
C ALA A 234 -0.61 19.04 23.66
N CYS A 235 -0.39 18.09 22.74
CA CYS A 235 -1.05 16.80 22.81
C CYS A 235 -0.08 15.62 23.07
N GLY A 236 1.20 15.89 23.25
CA GLY A 236 2.21 14.86 23.46
C GLY A 236 2.25 13.80 22.33
N GLY A 237 2.00 14.21 21.08
CA GLY A 237 1.92 13.33 19.92
C GLY A 237 0.57 12.62 19.72
N LYS A 238 -0.37 12.74 20.65
CA LYS A 238 -1.62 11.93 20.67
C LYS A 238 -2.72 12.42 19.72
N ARG A 239 -2.51 13.49 18.97
CA ARG A 239 -3.40 14.00 17.90
C ARG A 239 -4.74 14.58 18.36
N PHE A 240 -5.25 14.26 19.55
CA PHE A 240 -6.56 14.63 20.07
C PHE A 240 -6.44 15.47 21.32
N LYS A 241 -7.54 16.16 21.68
CA LYS A 241 -7.72 16.82 22.97
C LYS A 241 -7.85 15.79 24.09
N ASP A 242 -7.45 16.13 25.30
CA ASP A 242 -7.49 15.20 26.44
C ASP A 242 -8.90 14.68 26.73
N GLU A 243 -9.92 15.53 26.63
CA GLU A 243 -11.32 15.15 26.81
C GLU A 243 -11.80 14.04 25.86
N ILE A 244 -11.26 13.99 24.64
CA ILE A 244 -11.53 12.93 23.65
C ILE A 244 -10.80 11.64 24.03
N LEU A 245 -9.57 11.78 24.55
CA LEU A 245 -8.76 10.65 25.00
C LEU A 245 -9.29 9.98 26.27
N GLU A 246 -10.14 10.69 27.04
CA GLU A 246 -10.85 10.10 28.20
C GLU A 246 -11.93 9.10 27.80
N VAL A 247 -12.46 9.19 26.57
CA VAL A 247 -13.40 8.20 26.06
C VAL A 247 -12.67 6.87 25.85
N ARG A 248 -13.11 5.84 26.55
CA ARG A 248 -12.48 4.51 26.49
C ARG A 248 -13.45 3.47 25.95
N TYR A 249 -12.91 2.61 25.12
CA TYR A 249 -13.52 1.35 24.73
C TYR A 249 -12.61 0.21 25.20
N ARG A 250 -13.07 -0.59 26.16
CA ARG A 250 -12.26 -1.64 26.79
C ARG A 250 -10.88 -1.11 27.24
N GLU A 251 -10.88 -0.04 28.02
CA GLU A 251 -9.70 0.64 28.57
C GLU A 251 -8.77 1.30 27.53
N LYS A 252 -9.06 1.21 26.22
CA LYS A 252 -8.29 1.83 25.16
C LYS A 252 -8.92 3.13 24.69
N SER A 253 -8.12 4.20 24.55
CA SER A 253 -8.52 5.46 23.90
C SER A 253 -8.49 5.30 22.38
N ILE A 254 -9.06 6.29 21.68
CA ILE A 254 -8.98 6.33 20.21
C ILE A 254 -7.52 6.36 19.71
N TYR A 255 -6.62 7.02 20.44
CA TYR A 255 -5.20 7.05 20.13
C TYR A 255 -4.56 5.66 20.28
N ASP A 256 -4.85 4.95 21.38
CA ASP A 256 -4.32 3.60 21.61
C ASP A 256 -4.70 2.62 20.48
N ILE A 257 -5.89 2.80 19.88
CA ILE A 257 -6.32 1.99 18.73
C ILE A 257 -5.54 2.36 17.45
N LEU A 258 -5.24 3.65 17.27
CA LEU A 258 -4.49 4.11 16.09
C LEU A 258 -3.00 3.70 16.13
N GLU A 259 -2.49 3.40 17.32
CA GLU A 259 -1.12 2.89 17.52
C GLU A 259 -1.02 1.35 17.43
N MET A 260 -2.16 0.66 17.35
CA MET A 260 -2.17 -0.79 17.14
C MET A 260 -1.77 -1.13 15.72
N THR A 261 -1.05 -2.24 15.58
CA THR A 261 -0.91 -2.86 14.25
C THR A 261 -2.26 -3.39 13.77
N VAL A 262 -2.37 -3.68 12.48
CA VAL A 262 -3.58 -4.30 11.91
C VAL A 262 -3.89 -5.63 12.59
N ASP A 263 -2.85 -6.44 12.88
CA ASP A 263 -3.01 -7.73 13.55
C ASP A 263 -3.50 -7.57 14.99
N ASP A 264 -2.94 -6.62 15.74
CA ASP A 264 -3.37 -6.32 17.11
C ASP A 264 -4.80 -5.78 17.14
N ALA A 265 -5.14 -4.90 16.20
CA ALA A 265 -6.50 -4.35 16.09
C ALA A 265 -7.52 -5.45 15.76
N ILE A 266 -7.21 -6.38 14.84
CA ILE A 266 -8.07 -7.53 14.52
C ILE A 266 -8.25 -8.42 15.76
N ALA A 267 -7.17 -8.69 16.50
CA ALA A 267 -7.24 -9.48 17.73
C ALA A 267 -8.09 -8.77 18.79
N PHE A 268 -7.85 -7.49 19.03
CA PHE A 268 -8.57 -6.69 20.02
C PHE A 268 -10.09 -6.63 19.75
N PHE A 269 -10.49 -6.29 18.52
CA PHE A 269 -11.92 -6.25 18.16
C PHE A 269 -12.53 -7.66 18.04
N GLY A 270 -11.74 -8.69 17.79
CA GLY A 270 -12.16 -10.08 17.65
C GLY A 270 -12.63 -10.73 18.96
N GLU A 271 -12.23 -10.19 20.10
CA GLU A 271 -12.70 -10.68 21.41
C GLU A 271 -14.19 -10.44 21.61
N GLU A 272 -14.78 -9.39 20.99
CA GLU A 272 -16.21 -9.10 21.06
C GLU A 272 -17.01 -9.67 19.87
N LYS A 273 -17.16 -10.97 19.83
CA LYS A 273 -17.82 -11.71 18.76
C LYS A 273 -19.26 -11.30 18.46
N LYS A 274 -19.98 -10.72 19.44
CA LYS A 274 -21.39 -10.33 19.30
C LYS A 274 -21.57 -8.88 18.79
N ASN A 275 -20.55 -8.04 18.85
CA ASN A 275 -20.65 -6.65 18.44
C ASN A 275 -20.57 -6.52 16.90
N ALA A 276 -21.67 -6.06 16.30
CA ALA A 276 -21.77 -5.91 14.85
C ALA A 276 -20.78 -4.85 14.30
N THR A 277 -20.46 -3.80 15.06
CA THR A 277 -19.49 -2.77 14.66
C THR A 277 -18.07 -3.34 14.66
N CYS A 278 -17.70 -4.12 15.68
CA CYS A 278 -16.41 -4.81 15.71
C CYS A 278 -16.24 -5.76 14.52
N LYS A 279 -17.28 -6.49 14.15
CA LYS A 279 -17.25 -7.36 12.96
C LYS A 279 -16.95 -6.57 11.69
N ARG A 280 -17.63 -5.42 11.47
CA ARG A 280 -17.39 -4.57 10.31
C ARG A 280 -15.97 -3.98 10.30
N ILE A 281 -15.42 -3.60 11.47
CA ILE A 281 -14.03 -3.14 11.59
C ILE A 281 -13.07 -4.26 11.11
N ILE A 282 -13.25 -5.47 11.62
CA ILE A 282 -12.42 -6.62 11.25
C ILE A 282 -12.53 -6.93 9.76
N GLU A 283 -13.74 -6.95 9.21
CA GLU A 283 -13.95 -7.19 7.76
C GLU A 283 -13.21 -6.18 6.89
N ARG A 284 -13.10 -4.93 7.34
CA ARG A 284 -12.35 -3.89 6.60
C ARG A 284 -10.83 -3.98 6.80
N LEU A 285 -10.35 -4.44 7.96
CA LEU A 285 -8.93 -4.63 8.25
C LEU A 285 -8.36 -5.91 7.59
N ARG A 286 -9.17 -6.95 7.46
CA ARG A 286 -8.75 -8.26 6.95
C ARG A 286 -8.03 -8.24 5.60
N PRO A 287 -8.42 -7.44 4.58
CA PRO A 287 -7.68 -7.37 3.33
C PRO A 287 -6.23 -6.89 3.50
N LEU A 288 -5.92 -6.04 4.49
CA LEU A 288 -4.55 -5.63 4.79
C LEU A 288 -3.77 -6.80 5.39
N GLN A 289 -4.36 -7.51 6.34
CA GLN A 289 -3.74 -8.70 6.94
C GLN A 289 -3.48 -9.79 5.89
N GLU A 290 -4.49 -10.13 5.08
CA GLU A 290 -4.36 -11.13 4.01
C GLU A 290 -3.36 -10.71 2.92
N GLY A 291 -3.16 -9.40 2.73
CA GLY A 291 -2.13 -8.82 1.87
C GLY A 291 -0.72 -8.80 2.46
N GLY A 292 -0.51 -9.36 3.67
CA GLY A 292 0.79 -9.38 4.35
C GLY A 292 1.16 -8.05 5.02
N LEU A 293 0.19 -7.15 5.24
CA LEU A 293 0.37 -5.84 5.86
C LEU A 293 -0.14 -5.81 7.32
N GLY A 294 -0.17 -6.97 7.98
CA GLY A 294 -0.63 -7.09 9.36
C GLY A 294 0.20 -6.30 10.38
N TYR A 295 1.44 -6.00 10.02
CA TYR A 295 2.42 -5.29 10.86
C TYR A 295 2.31 -3.76 10.83
N ILE A 296 1.58 -3.16 9.88
CA ILE A 296 1.42 -1.70 9.78
C ILE A 296 0.39 -1.18 10.78
#